data_14f009c3e91a1449b212c6bbd55d7e0b
#
_entry.id   14f009c3e91a1449b212c6bbd55d7e0b
#
_cell.length_a   1.000
_cell.length_b   1.000
_cell.length_c   1.000
_cell.angle_alpha   90.00
_cell.angle_beta   90.00
_cell.angle_gamma   90.00
#
_symmetry.space_group_name_H-M   'P 1'
#
loop_
_entity.id
_entity.type
_entity.pdbx_description
1 polymer ?
#
loop_
_entity_poly.entity_id
_entity_poly.type
_entity_poly.pdbx_seq_one_letter_code
_entity_poly.pdbx_strand_id
1 'polypeptide(L)' 'MKVDAGRGKLYDAQKVIRHRWDEVAEKWTDHIRVDFEEKVWLPLDQYTSEGLRAIDRLAQILTECRRACSGER' A
#
# COMPACT_ATOMS: atom_id res chain seq x y z
N MET A 1 -4.14 -0.42 18.16
CA MET A 1 -2.78 0.07 17.86
C MET A 1 -2.83 1.03 16.67
N LYS A 2 -2.06 2.11 16.72
CA LYS A 2 -2.08 3.14 15.67
C LYS A 2 -1.60 2.65 14.30
N VAL A 3 -0.89 1.52 14.26
CA VAL A 3 -0.43 0.92 13.01
C VAL A 3 -1.61 0.58 12.09
N ASP A 4 -2.70 0.08 12.65
CA ASP A 4 -3.88 -0.27 11.86
C ASP A 4 -4.53 0.94 11.22
N ALA A 5 -4.59 2.07 11.94
CA ALA A 5 -5.15 3.30 11.41
C ALA A 5 -4.28 3.86 10.27
N GLY A 6 -2.97 3.86 10.44
CA GLY A 6 -2.04 4.30 9.41
C GLY A 6 -2.07 3.40 8.18
N ARG A 7 -2.16 2.10 8.39
CA ARG A 7 -2.27 1.13 7.30
C ARG A 7 -3.55 1.37 6.48
N GLY A 8 -4.67 1.62 7.17
CA GLY A 8 -5.93 1.91 6.51
C GLY A 8 -5.88 3.18 5.68
N LYS A 9 -5.24 4.23 6.19
CA LYS A 9 -5.06 5.47 5.45
C LYS A 9 -4.21 5.28 4.20
N LEU A 10 -3.15 4.50 4.29
CA LEU A 10 -2.28 4.21 3.14
C LEU A 10 -3.04 3.41 2.09
N TYR A 11 -3.80 2.41 2.50
CA TYR A 11 -4.60 1.62 1.59
C TYR A 11 -5.66 2.48 0.87
N ASP A 12 -6.33 3.34 1.62
CA ASP A 12 -7.33 4.24 1.04
C ASP A 12 -6.70 5.21 0.05
N ALA A 13 -5.53 5.75 0.37
CA ALA A 13 -4.78 6.61 -0.53
C ALA A 13 -4.41 5.86 -1.82
N GLN A 14 -3.98 4.61 -1.70
CA GLN A 14 -3.65 3.78 -2.86
C GLN A 14 -4.87 3.60 -3.78
N LYS A 15 -6.04 3.33 -3.20
CA LYS A 15 -7.26 3.18 -3.98
C LYS A 15 -7.64 4.47 -4.72
N VAL A 16 -7.49 5.61 -4.06
CA VAL A 16 -7.77 6.90 -4.69
C VAL A 16 -6.82 7.14 -5.85
N ILE A 17 -5.53 6.87 -5.65
CA ILE A 17 -4.53 7.08 -6.71
C ILE A 17 -4.80 6.14 -7.89
N ARG A 18 -5.13 4.89 -7.64
CA ARG A 18 -5.48 3.94 -8.69
C ARG A 18 -6.67 4.42 -9.51
N HIS A 19 -7.69 4.91 -8.84
CA HIS A 19 -8.88 5.42 -9.51
C HIS A 19 -8.55 6.63 -10.39
N ARG A 20 -7.76 7.56 -9.86
CA ARG A 20 -7.34 8.74 -10.63
C ARG A 20 -6.44 8.36 -11.80
N TRP A 21 -5.58 7.38 -11.62
CA TRP A 21 -4.75 6.89 -12.71
C TRP A 21 -5.61 6.31 -13.83
N ASP A 22 -6.62 5.51 -13.49
CA ASP A 22 -7.52 4.93 -14.48
C ASP A 22 -8.24 6.01 -15.28
N GLU A 23 -8.69 7.08 -14.63
CA GLU A 23 -9.32 8.22 -15.32
C GLU A 23 -8.35 8.91 -16.28
N VAL A 24 -7.12 9.14 -15.83
CA VAL A 24 -6.09 9.78 -16.66
C VAL A 24 -5.73 8.88 -17.85
N ALA A 25 -5.59 7.59 -17.60
CA ALA A 25 -5.21 6.62 -18.63
C ALA A 25 -6.22 6.53 -19.76
N GLU A 26 -7.50 6.75 -19.47
CA GLU A 26 -8.54 6.79 -20.51
C GLU A 26 -8.36 7.95 -21.48
N LYS A 27 -7.82 9.07 -21.01
CA LYS A 27 -7.71 10.31 -21.80
C LYS A 27 -6.32 10.53 -22.37
N TRP A 28 -5.32 9.96 -21.74
CA TRP A 28 -3.92 10.13 -22.13
C TRP A 28 -3.47 8.88 -22.87
N THR A 29 -3.48 8.93 -24.20
CA THR A 29 -3.35 7.74 -25.03
C THR A 29 -2.05 7.62 -25.83
N ASP A 30 -1.10 8.54 -25.67
CA ASP A 30 0.16 8.46 -26.40
C ASP A 30 1.15 7.51 -25.72
N HIS A 31 2.27 7.26 -26.42
CA HIS A 31 3.30 6.34 -25.94
C HIS A 31 4.00 6.83 -24.67
N ILE A 32 3.97 8.14 -24.39
CA ILE A 32 4.54 8.71 -23.18
C ILE A 32 3.77 8.19 -21.95
N ARG A 33 2.45 8.06 -22.08
CA ARG A 33 1.63 7.48 -21.01
C ARG A 33 2.05 6.04 -20.70
N VAL A 34 2.26 5.24 -21.75
CA VAL A 34 2.67 3.83 -21.57
C VAL A 34 4.03 3.76 -20.89
N ASP A 35 4.95 4.60 -21.31
CA ASP A 35 6.29 4.66 -20.72
C ASP A 35 6.24 5.07 -19.25
N PHE A 36 5.44 6.09 -18.93
CA PHE A 36 5.23 6.53 -17.54
C PHE A 36 4.63 5.41 -16.70
N GLU A 37 3.62 4.72 -17.23
CA GLU A 37 2.96 3.64 -16.52
C GLU A 37 3.96 2.54 -16.16
N GLU A 38 4.78 2.11 -17.09
CA GLU A 38 5.73 1.04 -16.86
C GLU A 38 6.87 1.44 -15.93
N LYS A 39 7.39 2.66 -16.05
CA LYS A 39 8.58 3.09 -15.32
C LYS A 39 8.27 3.72 -13.97
N VAL A 40 7.10 4.29 -13.80
CA VAL A 40 6.74 5.03 -12.60
C VAL A 40 5.52 4.44 -11.90
N TRP A 41 4.40 4.36 -12.62
CA TRP A 41 3.13 4.02 -11.96
C TRP A 41 3.10 2.57 -11.45
N LEU A 42 3.38 1.61 -12.31
CA LEU A 42 3.34 0.19 -11.91
C LEU A 42 4.34 -0.13 -10.80
N PRO A 43 5.60 0.33 -10.86
CA PRO A 43 6.52 0.12 -9.75
C PRO A 43 6.06 0.78 -8.45
N LEU A 44 5.51 1.98 -8.52
CA LEU A 44 5.02 2.69 -7.33
C LEU A 44 3.86 1.92 -6.69
N ASP A 45 2.90 1.49 -7.50
CA ASP A 45 1.75 0.73 -7.02
C ASP A 45 2.19 -0.60 -6.38
N GLN A 46 3.15 -1.26 -7.01
CA GLN A 46 3.70 -2.51 -6.49
C GLN A 46 4.41 -2.29 -5.14
N TYR A 47 5.27 -1.27 -5.04
CA TYR A 47 5.96 -0.97 -3.79
C TYR A 47 4.97 -0.60 -2.68
N THR A 48 3.91 0.12 -3.01
CA THR A 48 2.87 0.44 -2.02
C THR A 48 2.18 -0.83 -1.52
N SER A 49 1.86 -1.75 -2.41
CA SER A 49 1.24 -3.02 -2.03
C SER A 49 2.18 -3.86 -1.15
N GLU A 50 3.45 -3.90 -1.50
CA GLU A 50 4.46 -4.60 -0.68
C GLU A 50 4.60 -3.96 0.69
N GLY A 51 4.59 -2.63 0.75
CA GLY A 51 4.63 -1.89 2.00
C GLY A 51 3.44 -2.20 2.90
N LEU A 52 2.24 -2.28 2.31
CA LEU A 52 1.04 -2.65 3.06
C LEU A 52 1.16 -4.06 3.65
N ARG A 53 1.68 -5.01 2.89
CA ARG A 53 1.90 -6.38 3.40
C ARG A 53 2.95 -6.40 4.50
N ALA A 54 3.99 -5.59 4.38
CA ALA A 54 5.02 -5.48 5.42
C ALA A 54 4.43 -4.91 6.72
N ILE A 55 3.54 -3.92 6.61
CA ILE A 55 2.86 -3.35 7.77
C ILE A 55 1.97 -4.39 8.45
N ASP A 56 1.25 -5.18 7.67
CA ASP A 56 0.40 -6.25 8.21
C ASP A 56 1.24 -7.28 8.96
N ARG A 57 2.38 -7.65 8.41
CA ARG A 57 3.29 -8.60 9.06
C ARG A 57 3.85 -8.03 10.35
N LEU A 58 4.25 -6.75 10.34
CA LEU A 58 4.75 -6.09 11.54
C LEU A 58 3.69 -6.04 12.62
N ALA A 59 2.46 -5.69 12.27
CA ALA A 59 1.35 -5.64 13.23
C ALA A 59 1.11 -7.02 13.86
N GLN A 60 1.19 -8.08 13.06
CA GLN A 60 1.04 -9.44 13.55
C GLN A 60 2.16 -9.80 14.53
N ILE A 61 3.41 -9.50 14.19
CA ILE A 61 4.55 -9.75 15.06
C ILE A 61 4.41 -9.02 16.39
N LEU A 62 4.01 -7.75 16.35
CA LEU A 62 3.81 -6.96 17.57
C LEU A 62 2.70 -7.54 18.43
N THR A 63 1.62 -8.01 17.82
CA THR A 63 0.53 -8.66 18.56
C THR A 63 1.02 -9.92 19.23
N GLU A 64 1.80 -10.75 18.55
CA GLU A 64 2.37 -11.97 19.12
C GLU A 64 3.33 -11.66 20.27
N CYS A 65 4.17 -10.64 20.13
CA CYS A 65 5.08 -10.23 21.18
C CYS A 65 4.33 -9.76 22.43
N ARG A 66 3.26 -8.98 22.26
CA ARG A 66 2.44 -8.52 23.39
C ARG A 66 1.76 -9.68 24.08
N ARG A 67 1.27 -10.64 23.32
CA ARG A 67 0.62 -11.84 23.87
C ARG A 67 1.62 -12.67 24.67
N ALA A 68 2.82 -12.86 24.15
CA ALA A 68 3.87 -13.61 24.83
C ALA A 68 4.26 -12.94 26.15
N CYS A 69 4.43 -11.63 26.14
CA CYS A 69 4.76 -10.90 27.36
C CYS A 69 3.64 -11.00 28.41
N SER A 70 2.38 -10.96 27.99
CA SER A 70 1.25 -11.12 28.90
C SER A 70 1.13 -12.54 29.43
N GLY A 71 1.46 -13.55 28.61
CA GLY A 71 1.36 -14.95 28.96
C GLY A 71 2.40 -15.42 29.98
N GLU A 72 3.47 -14.67 30.15
CA GLU A 72 4.54 -15.05 31.09
C GLU A 72 4.21 -14.68 32.55
N ARG A 73 3.12 -14.01 32.79
CA ARG A 73 2.69 -13.67 34.13
C ARG A 73 1.85 -14.78 34.74
#